data_c9034382bb033fca8e37966871a0c581
#
_entry.id   c9034382bb033fca8e37966871a0c581
#
_cell.length_a   1.000
_cell.length_b   1.000
_cell.length_c   1.000
_cell.angle_alpha   90.00
_cell.angle_beta   90.00
_cell.angle_gamma   90.00
#
_symmetry.space_group_name_H-M   'P 1'
#
loop_
_entity.id
_entity.type
_entity.pdbx_description
1 polymer ?
#
loop_
_entity_poly.entity_id
_entity_poly.type
_entity_poly.pdbx_seq_one_letter_code
_entity_poly.pdbx_strand_id
1 'polypeptide(L)'
;MAKTALVPPKPVKTRSAVNTRYAKGEETRLRILDAALRAFGEAAFKAVTTRRIAEAAGVSLPTLQYYFGDKEGLYRACAETIVARYRRHTAGAAGEAAEALDEDCVAETARQRLKAVIGALAGFLVGSKEAEGWAQFVTRELRDPGPAFEILYERLWRPGVAITARLIARILGVAEDDPAARVQALLLISSALAFQSGRRIVLRTMDWTAIGPDELAMILAALDAQIDAIGSESLSGSLHS
;
A
#
# COMPACT_ATOMS: atom_id res chain seq x y z
N MET A 1 -37.57 30.77 -56.43
CA MET A 1 -37.58 30.92 -54.96
C MET A 1 -37.09 29.63 -54.34
N ALA A 2 -35.82 29.58 -53.92
CA ALA A 2 -35.20 28.40 -53.32
C ALA A 2 -35.43 28.40 -51.81
N LYS A 3 -36.05 27.35 -51.28
CA LYS A 3 -36.25 27.12 -49.83
C LYS A 3 -34.93 26.59 -49.23
N THR A 4 -34.21 27.43 -48.52
CA THR A 4 -33.06 26.99 -47.70
C THR A 4 -33.58 26.20 -46.51
N ALA A 5 -33.28 24.89 -46.46
CA ALA A 5 -33.60 24.03 -45.35
C ALA A 5 -32.63 24.31 -44.18
N LEU A 6 -33.14 24.75 -43.05
CA LEU A 6 -32.41 25.00 -41.79
C LEU A 6 -32.04 23.63 -41.19
N VAL A 7 -30.74 23.34 -41.10
CA VAL A 7 -30.23 22.14 -40.39
C VAL A 7 -30.32 22.39 -38.89
N PRO A 8 -30.99 21.53 -38.09
CA PRO A 8 -31.10 21.72 -36.68
C PRO A 8 -29.73 21.53 -35.98
N PRO A 9 -29.40 22.31 -34.92
CA PRO A 9 -28.14 22.19 -34.21
C PRO A 9 -28.06 20.85 -33.48
N LYS A 10 -26.87 20.23 -33.46
CA LYS A 10 -26.58 19.00 -32.70
C LYS A 10 -26.83 19.26 -31.20
N PRO A 11 -27.45 18.29 -30.48
CA PRO A 11 -27.71 18.46 -29.07
C PRO A 11 -26.41 18.60 -28.26
N VAL A 12 -26.31 19.68 -27.49
CA VAL A 12 -25.23 19.95 -26.54
C VAL A 12 -25.35 18.91 -25.42
N LYS A 13 -24.34 18.04 -25.30
CA LYS A 13 -24.29 17.04 -24.21
C LYS A 13 -24.23 17.76 -22.87
N THR A 14 -25.25 17.63 -22.05
CA THR A 14 -25.36 18.24 -20.74
C THR A 14 -24.24 17.75 -19.80
N ARG A 15 -23.72 18.63 -18.96
CA ARG A 15 -22.65 18.38 -17.96
C ARG A 15 -22.92 17.14 -17.09
N SER A 16 -24.20 16.81 -16.83
CA SER A 16 -24.66 15.63 -16.09
C SER A 16 -24.38 14.31 -16.85
N ALA A 17 -24.62 14.25 -18.17
CA ALA A 17 -24.40 13.04 -18.96
C ALA A 17 -22.90 12.72 -19.15
N VAL A 18 -22.04 13.75 -19.14
CA VAL A 18 -20.57 13.61 -19.16
C VAL A 18 -20.08 13.02 -17.83
N ASN A 19 -20.58 13.52 -16.71
CA ASN A 19 -20.19 13.06 -15.36
C ASN A 19 -20.58 11.60 -15.11
N THR A 20 -21.78 11.19 -15.55
CA THR A 20 -22.27 9.80 -15.47
C THR A 20 -21.43 8.84 -16.32
N ARG A 21 -20.95 9.30 -17.47
CA ARG A 21 -20.10 8.47 -18.35
C ARG A 21 -18.69 8.26 -17.79
N TYR A 22 -18.12 9.29 -17.15
CA TYR A 22 -16.84 9.20 -16.46
C TYR A 22 -16.93 8.26 -15.24
N ALA A 23 -17.97 8.38 -14.43
CA ALA A 23 -18.21 7.50 -13.29
C ALA A 23 -18.34 6.03 -13.70
N LYS A 24 -19.11 5.73 -14.76
CA LYS A 24 -19.25 4.37 -15.30
C LYS A 24 -17.94 3.82 -15.89
N GLY A 25 -17.11 4.68 -16.49
CA GLY A 25 -15.79 4.31 -16.99
C GLY A 25 -14.84 3.93 -15.88
N GLU A 26 -14.81 4.73 -14.80
CA GLU A 26 -13.97 4.46 -13.63
C GLU A 26 -14.42 3.20 -12.88
N GLU A 27 -15.71 2.98 -12.71
CA GLU A 27 -16.26 1.74 -12.14
C GLU A 27 -15.82 0.50 -12.95
N THR A 28 -15.85 0.57 -14.28
CA THR A 28 -15.39 -0.51 -15.14
C THR A 28 -13.90 -0.75 -14.98
N ARG A 29 -13.10 0.33 -14.92
CA ARG A 29 -11.66 0.27 -14.70
C ARG A 29 -11.33 -0.42 -13.37
N LEU A 30 -12.01 -0.05 -12.29
CA LEU A 30 -11.82 -0.65 -10.95
C LEU A 30 -12.19 -2.14 -10.93
N ARG A 31 -13.30 -2.55 -11.57
CA ARG A 31 -13.67 -3.97 -11.67
C ARG A 31 -12.61 -4.81 -12.38
N ILE A 32 -12.01 -4.28 -13.44
CA ILE A 32 -10.92 -4.98 -14.15
C ILE A 32 -9.69 -5.11 -13.23
N LEU A 33 -9.32 -4.05 -12.51
CA LEU A 33 -8.19 -4.06 -11.58
C LEU A 33 -8.40 -5.06 -10.44
N ASP A 34 -9.59 -5.11 -9.85
CA ASP A 34 -9.90 -6.07 -8.78
C ASP A 34 -9.85 -7.53 -9.27
N ALA A 35 -10.35 -7.81 -10.46
CA ALA A 35 -10.23 -9.12 -11.09
C ALA A 35 -8.76 -9.48 -11.41
N ALA A 36 -7.98 -8.50 -11.89
CA ALA A 36 -6.57 -8.68 -12.21
C ALA A 36 -5.72 -8.94 -10.95
N LEU A 37 -5.93 -8.17 -9.88
CA LEU A 37 -5.23 -8.34 -8.61
C LEU A 37 -5.43 -9.74 -8.03
N ARG A 38 -6.67 -10.26 -8.06
CA ARG A 38 -6.95 -11.63 -7.65
C ARG A 38 -6.23 -12.65 -8.53
N ALA A 39 -6.39 -12.54 -9.85
CA ALA A 39 -5.81 -13.49 -10.80
C ALA A 39 -4.27 -13.54 -10.71
N PHE A 40 -3.62 -12.39 -10.61
CA PHE A 40 -2.17 -12.29 -10.49
C PHE A 40 -1.67 -12.65 -9.08
N GLY A 41 -2.48 -12.51 -8.05
CA GLY A 41 -2.17 -13.01 -6.70
C GLY A 41 -2.21 -14.52 -6.63
N GLU A 42 -3.17 -15.17 -7.31
CA GLU A 42 -3.35 -16.62 -7.32
C GLU A 42 -2.32 -17.36 -8.19
N ALA A 43 -1.89 -16.76 -9.30
CA ALA A 43 -1.01 -17.43 -10.27
C ALA A 43 0.11 -16.51 -10.76
N ALA A 44 1.24 -17.11 -11.18
CA ALA A 44 2.38 -16.39 -11.74
C ALA A 44 1.99 -15.52 -12.94
N PHE A 45 2.68 -14.38 -13.13
CA PHE A 45 2.41 -13.47 -14.24
C PHE A 45 2.24 -14.20 -15.58
N LYS A 46 3.16 -15.13 -15.91
CA LYS A 46 3.13 -15.87 -17.19
C LYS A 46 1.90 -16.76 -17.36
N ALA A 47 1.35 -17.30 -16.27
CA ALA A 47 0.23 -18.25 -16.30
C ALA A 47 -1.15 -17.58 -16.43
N VAL A 48 -1.28 -16.31 -16.07
CA VAL A 48 -2.54 -15.56 -16.17
C VAL A 48 -2.76 -15.06 -17.59
N THR A 49 -3.99 -15.11 -18.11
CA THR A 49 -4.36 -14.54 -19.41
C THR A 49 -5.32 -13.36 -19.25
N THR A 50 -5.17 -12.35 -20.11
CA THR A 50 -6.09 -11.19 -20.14
C THR A 50 -7.52 -11.57 -20.45
N ARG A 51 -7.73 -12.66 -21.22
CA ARG A 51 -9.07 -13.19 -21.51
C ARG A 51 -9.78 -13.66 -20.23
N ARG A 52 -9.08 -14.44 -19.39
CA ARG A 52 -9.61 -14.89 -18.09
C ARG A 52 -9.94 -13.71 -17.16
N ILE A 53 -9.09 -12.67 -17.15
CA ILE A 53 -9.35 -11.46 -16.36
C ILE A 53 -10.56 -10.70 -16.89
N ALA A 54 -10.70 -10.54 -18.20
CA ALA A 54 -11.85 -9.87 -18.82
C ALA A 54 -13.16 -10.60 -18.51
N GLU A 55 -13.18 -11.93 -18.59
CA GLU A 55 -14.32 -12.78 -18.22
C GLU A 55 -14.67 -12.59 -16.72
N ALA A 56 -13.69 -12.63 -15.83
CA ALA A 56 -13.89 -12.43 -14.39
C ALA A 56 -14.37 -11.02 -14.03
N ALA A 57 -13.99 -10.01 -14.81
CA ALA A 57 -14.43 -8.61 -14.64
C ALA A 57 -15.79 -8.33 -15.30
N GLY A 58 -16.37 -9.28 -16.06
CA GLY A 58 -17.60 -9.08 -16.82
C GLY A 58 -17.46 -8.04 -17.93
N VAL A 59 -16.31 -8.02 -18.62
CA VAL A 59 -16.04 -7.10 -19.74
C VAL A 59 -15.52 -7.86 -20.96
N SER A 60 -15.59 -7.23 -22.14
CA SER A 60 -14.95 -7.77 -23.34
C SER A 60 -13.43 -7.58 -23.31
N LEU A 61 -12.68 -8.46 -24.00
CA LEU A 61 -11.23 -8.30 -24.12
C LEU A 61 -10.82 -6.95 -24.78
N PRO A 62 -11.50 -6.47 -25.84
CA PRO A 62 -11.25 -5.12 -26.35
C PRO A 62 -11.45 -4.01 -25.33
N THR A 63 -12.45 -4.14 -24.44
CA THR A 63 -12.65 -3.18 -23.33
C THR A 63 -11.48 -3.17 -22.38
N LEU A 64 -10.97 -4.33 -21.97
CA LEU A 64 -9.78 -4.42 -21.12
C LEU A 64 -8.56 -3.77 -21.80
N GLN A 65 -8.35 -4.10 -23.09
CA GLN A 65 -7.25 -3.53 -23.88
C GLN A 65 -7.36 -2.02 -24.05
N TYR A 66 -8.56 -1.48 -24.17
CA TYR A 66 -8.79 -0.04 -24.21
C TYR A 66 -8.29 0.67 -22.95
N TYR A 67 -8.50 0.10 -21.75
CA TYR A 67 -8.09 0.70 -20.49
C TYR A 67 -6.62 0.51 -20.15
N PHE A 68 -6.04 -0.62 -20.50
CA PHE A 68 -4.73 -1.04 -19.97
C PHE A 68 -3.71 -1.42 -21.05
N GLY A 69 -4.12 -1.42 -22.33
CA GLY A 69 -3.27 -1.85 -23.43
C GLY A 69 -3.10 -3.37 -23.44
N ASP A 70 -2.02 -3.83 -22.86
CA ASP A 70 -1.67 -5.24 -22.82
C ASP A 70 -1.66 -5.82 -21.38
N LYS A 71 -1.19 -7.04 -21.23
CA LYS A 71 -1.10 -7.74 -19.95
C LYS A 71 -0.11 -7.08 -19.01
N GLU A 72 0.99 -6.59 -19.52
CA GLU A 72 2.01 -5.90 -18.71
C GLU A 72 1.51 -4.54 -18.24
N GLY A 73 0.85 -3.78 -19.10
CA GLY A 73 0.19 -2.53 -18.74
C GLY A 73 -0.85 -2.72 -17.62
N LEU A 74 -1.66 -3.78 -17.71
CA LEU A 74 -2.61 -4.14 -16.65
C LEU A 74 -1.89 -4.52 -15.35
N TYR A 75 -0.81 -5.28 -15.43
CA TYR A 75 -0.03 -5.70 -14.26
C TYR A 75 0.61 -4.51 -13.55
N ARG A 76 1.21 -3.59 -14.30
CA ARG A 76 1.75 -2.32 -13.77
C ARG A 76 0.65 -1.45 -13.15
N ALA A 77 -0.53 -1.38 -13.77
CA ALA A 77 -1.67 -0.64 -13.22
C ALA A 77 -2.18 -1.24 -11.89
N CYS A 78 -2.05 -2.55 -11.67
CA CYS A 78 -2.29 -3.18 -10.37
C CYS A 78 -1.33 -2.63 -9.31
N ALA A 79 -0.02 -2.60 -9.57
CA ALA A 79 0.97 -2.05 -8.65
C ALA A 79 0.72 -0.56 -8.35
N GLU A 80 0.43 0.25 -9.38
CA GLU A 80 0.08 1.66 -9.24
C GLU A 80 -1.15 1.87 -8.33
N THR A 81 -2.13 1.00 -8.46
CA THR A 81 -3.34 1.04 -7.63
C THR A 81 -3.03 0.74 -6.17
N ILE A 82 -2.17 -0.26 -5.90
CA ILE A 82 -1.71 -0.59 -4.55
C ILE A 82 -0.96 0.59 -3.95
N VAL A 83 -0.01 1.18 -4.68
CA VAL A 83 0.76 2.36 -4.25
C VAL A 83 -0.16 3.54 -3.92
N ALA A 84 -1.15 3.82 -4.78
CA ALA A 84 -2.09 4.92 -4.55
C ALA A 84 -2.96 4.71 -3.29
N ARG A 85 -3.42 3.48 -3.05
CA ARG A 85 -4.19 3.12 -1.86
C ARG A 85 -3.33 3.20 -0.59
N TYR A 86 -2.14 2.62 -0.61
CA TYR A 86 -1.17 2.72 0.48
C TYR A 86 -0.90 4.18 0.87
N ARG A 87 -0.53 5.01 -0.12
CA ARG A 87 -0.26 6.43 0.11
C ARG A 87 -1.43 7.17 0.74
N ARG A 88 -2.66 6.87 0.33
CA ARG A 88 -3.86 7.50 0.90
C ARG A 88 -3.99 7.24 2.40
N HIS A 89 -3.59 6.05 2.87
CA HIS A 89 -3.66 5.69 4.28
C HIS A 89 -2.48 6.19 5.10
N THR A 90 -1.30 6.30 4.50
CA THR A 90 -0.06 6.59 5.23
C THR A 90 0.43 8.04 5.06
N ALA A 91 -0.11 8.82 4.11
CA ALA A 91 0.40 10.13 3.75
C ALA A 91 0.40 11.13 4.92
N GLY A 92 -0.63 11.12 5.77
CA GLY A 92 -0.68 12.00 6.95
C GLY A 92 0.46 11.72 7.91
N ALA A 93 0.57 10.48 8.37
CA ALA A 93 1.63 10.08 9.31
C ALA A 93 3.04 10.26 8.72
N ALA A 94 3.22 9.94 7.43
CA ALA A 94 4.51 10.13 6.75
C ALA A 94 4.85 11.61 6.56
N GLY A 95 3.88 12.46 6.25
CA GLY A 95 4.07 13.91 6.13
C GLY A 95 4.48 14.55 7.45
N GLU A 96 3.75 14.29 8.53
CA GLU A 96 4.07 14.77 9.87
C GLU A 96 5.44 14.27 10.38
N ALA A 97 5.82 13.04 10.00
CA ALA A 97 7.13 12.50 10.34
C ALA A 97 8.25 13.21 9.57
N ALA A 98 8.06 13.51 8.28
CA ALA A 98 9.02 14.24 7.48
C ALA A 98 9.20 15.68 7.99
N GLU A 99 8.11 16.38 8.28
CA GLU A 99 8.15 17.74 8.88
C GLU A 99 8.91 17.75 10.21
N ALA A 100 8.62 16.81 11.11
CA ALA A 100 9.32 16.73 12.40
C ALA A 100 10.83 16.46 12.23
N LEU A 101 11.23 15.65 11.27
CA LEU A 101 12.65 15.37 10.97
C LEU A 101 13.34 16.60 10.37
N ASP A 102 12.67 17.35 9.51
CA ASP A 102 13.20 18.57 8.90
C ASP A 102 13.35 19.71 9.92
N GLU A 103 12.52 19.72 10.97
CA GLU A 103 12.61 20.63 12.13
C GLU A 103 13.59 20.16 13.21
N ASP A 104 14.37 19.13 12.95
CA ASP A 104 15.37 18.59 13.90
C ASP A 104 14.78 18.15 15.25
N CYS A 105 13.66 17.45 15.24
CA CYS A 105 12.89 17.06 16.42
C CYS A 105 13.70 16.26 17.45
N VAL A 106 13.29 16.32 18.71
CA VAL A 106 13.88 15.51 19.79
C VAL A 106 13.49 14.03 19.66
N ALA A 107 14.28 13.14 20.29
CA ALA A 107 14.09 11.69 20.20
C ALA A 107 12.67 11.22 20.58
N GLU A 108 12.05 11.86 21.58
CA GLU A 108 10.69 11.50 22.00
C GLU A 108 9.65 11.84 20.91
N THR A 109 9.78 12.99 20.27
CA THR A 109 8.92 13.33 19.13
C THR A 109 9.13 12.35 17.98
N ALA A 110 10.38 11.98 17.67
CA ALA A 110 10.67 10.97 16.64
C ALA A 110 10.04 9.62 16.98
N ARG A 111 10.03 9.22 18.26
CA ARG A 111 9.38 7.99 18.75
C ARG A 111 7.87 8.02 18.52
N GLN A 112 7.20 9.13 18.86
CA GLN A 112 5.77 9.30 18.63
C GLN A 112 5.42 9.27 17.14
N ARG A 113 6.23 9.92 16.28
CA ARG A 113 6.07 9.88 14.83
C ARG A 113 6.31 8.47 14.26
N LEU A 114 7.27 7.73 14.80
CA LEU A 114 7.51 6.34 14.41
C LEU A 114 6.29 5.45 14.74
N LYS A 115 5.71 5.59 15.92
CA LYS A 115 4.47 4.89 16.29
C LYS A 115 3.33 5.23 15.31
N ALA A 116 3.16 6.50 14.96
CA ALA A 116 2.14 6.91 14.00
C ALA A 116 2.36 6.31 12.61
N VAL A 117 3.60 6.30 12.09
CA VAL A 117 3.96 5.73 10.78
C VAL A 117 3.72 4.20 10.76
N ILE A 118 4.21 3.48 11.78
CA ILE A 118 4.03 2.02 11.88
C ILE A 118 2.57 1.68 12.15
N GLY A 119 1.86 2.46 12.96
CA GLY A 119 0.43 2.31 13.21
C GLY A 119 -0.40 2.47 11.94
N ALA A 120 -0.11 3.48 11.11
CA ALA A 120 -0.76 3.67 9.83
C ALA A 120 -0.48 2.52 8.85
N LEU A 121 0.76 2.01 8.82
CA LEU A 121 1.15 0.85 8.03
C LEU A 121 0.40 -0.42 8.50
N ALA A 122 0.41 -0.73 9.79
CA ALA A 122 -0.26 -1.90 10.34
C ALA A 122 -1.78 -1.81 10.18
N GLY A 123 -2.39 -0.66 10.44
CA GLY A 123 -3.81 -0.41 10.22
C GLY A 123 -4.23 -0.66 8.78
N PHE A 124 -3.41 -0.23 7.81
CA PHE A 124 -3.64 -0.50 6.40
C PHE A 124 -3.47 -1.98 6.03
N LEU A 125 -2.37 -2.61 6.44
CA LEU A 125 -2.05 -3.99 6.07
C LEU A 125 -2.97 -5.01 6.73
N VAL A 126 -3.30 -4.81 7.99
CA VAL A 126 -3.98 -5.80 8.83
C VAL A 126 -5.47 -5.52 8.98
N GLY A 127 -5.85 -4.24 9.12
CA GLY A 127 -7.22 -3.80 9.33
C GLY A 127 -8.02 -3.58 8.05
N SER A 128 -7.39 -3.51 6.88
CA SER A 128 -8.08 -3.23 5.62
C SER A 128 -8.43 -4.51 4.85
N LYS A 129 -9.75 -4.71 4.59
CA LYS A 129 -10.21 -5.78 3.68
C LYS A 129 -9.65 -5.64 2.27
N GLU A 130 -9.36 -4.42 1.84
CA GLU A 130 -8.73 -4.17 0.54
C GLU A 130 -7.32 -4.76 0.48
N ALA A 131 -6.52 -4.58 1.55
CA ALA A 131 -5.17 -5.11 1.63
C ALA A 131 -5.14 -6.65 1.55
N GLU A 132 -6.14 -7.32 2.11
CA GLU A 132 -6.26 -8.78 2.02
C GLU A 132 -6.35 -9.28 0.57
N GLY A 133 -7.08 -8.55 -0.28
CA GLY A 133 -7.31 -8.94 -1.69
C GLY A 133 -6.05 -8.86 -2.58
N TRP A 134 -5.06 -8.02 -2.25
CA TRP A 134 -3.84 -7.84 -3.07
C TRP A 134 -2.53 -8.15 -2.35
N ALA A 135 -2.62 -8.59 -1.11
CA ALA A 135 -1.48 -9.09 -0.35
C ALA A 135 -0.72 -10.19 -1.07
N GLN A 136 -1.44 -11.12 -1.69
CA GLN A 136 -0.85 -12.21 -2.46
C GLN A 136 -0.07 -11.70 -3.69
N PHE A 137 -0.57 -10.66 -4.36
CA PHE A 137 0.14 -10.00 -5.46
C PHE A 137 1.48 -9.42 -4.98
N VAL A 138 1.47 -8.66 -3.89
CA VAL A 138 2.69 -8.07 -3.30
C VAL A 138 3.67 -9.15 -2.84
N THR A 139 3.18 -10.18 -2.12
CA THR A 139 4.02 -11.29 -1.66
C THR A 139 4.67 -12.05 -2.81
N ARG A 140 3.97 -12.19 -3.94
CA ARG A 140 4.51 -12.82 -5.14
C ARG A 140 5.62 -11.98 -5.76
N GLU A 141 5.43 -10.68 -5.90
CA GLU A 141 6.46 -9.76 -6.42
C GLU A 141 7.71 -9.74 -5.54
N LEU A 142 7.56 -9.88 -4.22
CA LEU A 142 8.71 -10.00 -3.31
C LEU A 142 9.51 -11.28 -3.52
N ARG A 143 8.84 -12.39 -3.85
CA ARG A 143 9.47 -13.70 -4.01
C ARG A 143 10.00 -13.98 -5.42
N ASP A 144 9.27 -13.51 -6.42
CA ASP A 144 9.57 -13.71 -7.86
C ASP A 144 9.32 -12.36 -8.57
N PRO A 145 10.34 -11.46 -8.56
CA PRO A 145 10.21 -10.11 -9.10
C PRO A 145 9.77 -10.10 -10.57
N GLY A 146 8.67 -9.41 -10.82
CA GLY A 146 8.09 -9.23 -12.15
C GLY A 146 8.05 -7.75 -12.58
N PRO A 147 7.23 -7.40 -13.59
CA PRO A 147 7.13 -6.03 -14.11
C PRO A 147 6.68 -4.97 -13.11
N ALA A 148 6.09 -5.38 -11.96
CA ALA A 148 5.59 -4.48 -10.94
C ALA A 148 6.60 -4.21 -9.81
N PHE A 149 7.66 -5.00 -9.69
CA PHE A 149 8.61 -4.93 -8.58
C PHE A 149 9.20 -3.53 -8.40
N GLU A 150 9.74 -2.95 -9.47
CA GLU A 150 10.36 -1.61 -9.42
C GLU A 150 9.37 -0.52 -9.01
N ILE A 151 8.11 -0.62 -9.45
CA ILE A 151 7.05 0.33 -9.06
C ILE A 151 6.79 0.25 -7.56
N LEU A 152 6.64 -0.97 -7.03
CA LEU A 152 6.42 -1.20 -5.60
C LEU A 152 7.65 -0.79 -4.79
N TYR A 153 8.86 -1.15 -5.25
CA TYR A 153 10.10 -0.83 -4.56
C TYR A 153 10.30 0.69 -4.46
N GLU A 154 10.31 1.41 -5.59
CA GLU A 154 10.60 2.83 -5.63
C GLU A 154 9.52 3.70 -4.98
N ARG A 155 8.26 3.28 -5.04
CA ARG A 155 7.15 4.12 -4.64
C ARG A 155 6.47 3.72 -3.32
N LEU A 156 6.82 2.56 -2.77
CA LEU A 156 6.25 2.05 -1.52
C LEU A 156 7.35 1.65 -0.53
N TRP A 157 8.20 0.66 -0.87
CA TRP A 157 9.16 0.13 0.10
C TRP A 157 10.30 1.08 0.41
N ARG A 158 10.98 1.58 -0.61
CA ARG A 158 12.13 2.48 -0.41
C ARG A 158 11.79 3.72 0.44
N PRO A 159 10.73 4.51 0.14
CA PRO A 159 10.38 5.65 0.96
C PRO A 159 9.89 5.25 2.37
N GLY A 160 9.16 4.13 2.51
CA GLY A 160 8.72 3.62 3.82
C GLY A 160 9.89 3.21 4.71
N VAL A 161 10.86 2.50 4.17
CA VAL A 161 12.08 2.14 4.91
C VAL A 161 12.92 3.36 5.24
N ALA A 162 13.06 4.31 4.32
CA ALA A 162 13.85 5.52 4.54
C ALA A 162 13.30 6.38 5.67
N ILE A 163 11.99 6.69 5.69
CA ILE A 163 11.40 7.50 6.76
C ILE A 163 11.48 6.80 8.12
N THR A 164 11.23 5.48 8.16
CA THR A 164 11.33 4.68 9.37
C THR A 164 12.76 4.67 9.91
N ALA A 165 13.77 4.47 9.05
CA ALA A 165 15.18 4.47 9.45
C ALA A 165 15.65 5.83 9.96
N ARG A 166 15.25 6.93 9.33
CA ARG A 166 15.56 8.30 9.79
C ARG A 166 14.99 8.56 11.19
N LEU A 167 13.75 8.16 11.46
CA LEU A 167 13.15 8.28 12.78
C LEU A 167 13.89 7.46 13.83
N ILE A 168 14.29 6.22 13.50
CA ILE A 168 15.07 5.35 14.38
C ILE A 168 16.45 5.95 14.62
N ALA A 169 17.13 6.45 13.60
CA ALA A 169 18.43 7.11 13.73
C ALA A 169 18.34 8.31 14.70
N ARG A 170 17.27 9.11 14.60
CA ARG A 170 16.98 10.23 15.51
C ARG A 170 16.77 9.76 16.95
N ILE A 171 16.05 8.65 17.18
CA ILE A 171 15.83 8.06 18.50
C ILE A 171 17.16 7.57 19.10
N LEU A 172 18.04 6.98 18.29
CA LEU A 172 19.32 6.44 18.71
C LEU A 172 20.43 7.50 18.83
N GLY A 173 20.24 8.70 18.28
CA GLY A 173 21.28 9.73 18.21
C GLY A 173 22.44 9.38 17.27
N VAL A 174 22.17 8.60 16.21
CA VAL A 174 23.16 8.19 15.19
C VAL A 174 22.92 8.91 13.88
N ALA A 175 23.83 8.74 12.89
CA ALA A 175 23.69 9.33 11.58
C ALA A 175 22.44 8.81 10.85
N GLU A 176 21.79 9.64 10.02
CA GLU A 176 20.56 9.28 9.30
C GLU A 176 20.72 8.08 8.35
N ASP A 177 21.94 7.86 7.86
CA ASP A 177 22.30 6.78 6.95
C ASP A 177 22.91 5.56 7.67
N ASP A 178 22.85 5.52 9.02
CA ASP A 178 23.40 4.41 9.81
C ASP A 178 22.79 3.07 9.40
N PRO A 179 23.63 2.05 9.09
CA PRO A 179 23.13 0.74 8.70
C PRO A 179 22.30 0.02 9.77
N ALA A 180 22.62 0.21 11.06
CA ALA A 180 21.88 -0.43 12.15
C ALA A 180 20.45 0.14 12.26
N ALA A 181 20.26 1.44 12.05
CA ALA A 181 18.95 2.05 12.00
C ALA A 181 18.10 1.51 10.82
N ARG A 182 18.74 1.27 9.66
CA ARG A 182 18.07 0.62 8.51
C ARG A 182 17.67 -0.83 8.79
N VAL A 183 18.52 -1.59 9.45
CA VAL A 183 18.22 -2.98 9.83
C VAL A 183 17.03 -2.98 10.82
N GLN A 184 17.03 -2.13 11.83
CA GLN A 184 15.92 -2.02 12.78
C GLN A 184 14.62 -1.58 12.08
N ALA A 185 14.68 -0.66 11.12
CA ALA A 185 13.51 -0.26 10.31
C ALA A 185 12.92 -1.46 9.55
N LEU A 186 13.78 -2.28 8.92
CA LEU A 186 13.34 -3.49 8.21
C LEU A 186 12.72 -4.52 9.16
N LEU A 187 13.29 -4.73 10.36
CA LEU A 187 12.74 -5.63 11.37
C LEU A 187 11.37 -5.16 11.84
N LEU A 188 11.21 -3.87 12.14
CA LEU A 188 9.95 -3.31 12.61
C LEU A 188 8.84 -3.37 11.53
N ILE A 189 9.16 -3.02 10.29
CA ILE A 189 8.25 -3.17 9.15
C ILE A 189 7.88 -4.63 8.93
N SER A 190 8.85 -5.56 9.04
CA SER A 190 8.61 -7.00 8.91
C SER A 190 7.71 -7.54 10.01
N SER A 191 7.79 -7.01 11.24
CA SER A 191 6.87 -7.36 12.33
C SER A 191 5.41 -7.01 11.97
N ALA A 192 5.16 -5.83 11.39
CA ALA A 192 3.81 -5.47 10.91
C ALA A 192 3.36 -6.35 9.73
N LEU A 193 4.26 -6.65 8.78
CA LEU A 193 3.97 -7.51 7.63
C LEU A 193 3.67 -8.96 8.02
N ALA A 194 4.24 -9.47 9.12
CA ALA A 194 4.03 -10.84 9.59
C ALA A 194 2.55 -11.13 9.89
N PHE A 195 1.82 -10.17 10.44
CA PHE A 195 0.38 -10.30 10.71
C PHE A 195 -0.48 -10.36 9.46
N GLN A 196 -0.01 -9.79 8.37
CA GLN A 196 -0.70 -9.83 7.08
C GLN A 196 -0.33 -11.09 6.28
N SER A 197 0.95 -11.38 6.10
CA SER A 197 1.42 -12.54 5.32
C SER A 197 1.16 -13.87 6.03
N GLY A 198 1.26 -13.89 7.36
CA GLY A 198 1.00 -15.03 8.24
C GLY A 198 -0.43 -15.09 8.79
N ARG A 199 -1.41 -14.35 8.24
CA ARG A 199 -2.76 -14.19 8.80
C ARG A 199 -3.41 -15.50 9.25
N ARG A 200 -3.31 -16.58 8.48
CA ARG A 200 -3.87 -17.89 8.85
C ARG A 200 -3.22 -18.48 10.10
N ILE A 201 -1.91 -18.30 10.25
CA ILE A 201 -1.15 -18.76 11.41
C ILE A 201 -1.55 -17.93 12.63
N VAL A 202 -1.60 -16.60 12.48
CA VAL A 202 -2.02 -15.68 13.54
C VAL A 202 -3.42 -16.04 14.05
N LEU A 203 -4.41 -16.13 13.18
CA LEU A 203 -5.79 -16.45 13.56
C LEU A 203 -5.86 -17.76 14.32
N ARG A 204 -5.14 -18.80 13.86
CA ARG A 204 -5.16 -20.11 14.52
C ARG A 204 -4.41 -20.13 15.86
N THR A 205 -3.26 -19.44 15.96
CA THR A 205 -2.45 -19.38 17.17
C THR A 205 -3.14 -18.59 18.28
N MET A 206 -3.86 -17.53 17.90
CA MET A 206 -4.55 -16.65 18.84
C MET A 206 -6.02 -17.06 19.08
N ASP A 207 -6.51 -18.12 18.46
CA ASP A 207 -7.92 -18.54 18.49
C ASP A 207 -8.88 -17.43 18.03
N TRP A 208 -8.41 -16.57 17.10
CA TRP A 208 -9.22 -15.50 16.53
C TRP A 208 -10.00 -15.97 15.30
N THR A 209 -11.24 -15.51 15.19
CA THR A 209 -12.07 -15.76 13.98
C THR A 209 -11.79 -14.75 12.88
N ALA A 210 -11.39 -13.53 13.26
CA ALA A 210 -11.01 -12.43 12.37
C ALA A 210 -10.08 -11.48 13.13
N ILE A 211 -9.43 -10.56 12.42
CA ILE A 211 -8.75 -9.43 13.04
C ILE A 211 -9.70 -8.24 12.93
N GLY A 212 -10.37 -7.94 14.04
CA GLY A 212 -11.23 -6.78 14.21
C GLY A 212 -10.49 -5.63 14.91
N PRO A 213 -11.25 -4.61 15.39
CA PRO A 213 -10.65 -3.45 16.06
C PRO A 213 -9.87 -3.79 17.32
N ASP A 214 -10.35 -4.76 18.14
CA ASP A 214 -9.72 -5.13 19.40
C ASP A 214 -8.43 -5.90 19.16
N GLU A 215 -8.42 -6.85 18.22
CA GLU A 215 -7.23 -7.60 17.83
C GLU A 215 -6.17 -6.69 17.19
N LEU A 216 -6.60 -5.73 16.37
CA LEU A 216 -5.72 -4.72 15.79
C LEU A 216 -5.11 -3.85 16.89
N ALA A 217 -5.89 -3.44 17.90
CA ALA A 217 -5.37 -2.66 19.03
C ALA A 217 -4.29 -3.43 19.80
N MET A 218 -4.45 -4.75 20.01
CA MET A 218 -3.41 -5.57 20.64
C MET A 218 -2.13 -5.65 19.79
N ILE A 219 -2.27 -5.79 18.47
CA ILE A 219 -1.13 -5.78 17.54
C ILE A 219 -0.39 -4.44 17.60
N LEU A 220 -1.13 -3.33 17.57
CA LEU A 220 -0.55 -1.99 17.67
C LEU A 220 0.18 -1.76 18.99
N ALA A 221 -0.40 -2.18 20.11
CA ALA A 221 0.26 -2.09 21.42
C ALA A 221 1.57 -2.89 21.48
N ALA A 222 1.63 -4.06 20.84
CA ALA A 222 2.86 -4.85 20.76
C ALA A 222 3.93 -4.18 19.88
N LEU A 223 3.54 -3.56 18.75
CA LEU A 223 4.45 -2.79 17.92
C LEU A 223 4.96 -1.52 18.63
N ASP A 224 4.08 -0.84 19.37
CA ASP A 224 4.47 0.32 20.19
C ASP A 224 5.48 -0.06 21.26
N ALA A 225 5.30 -1.20 21.93
CA ALA A 225 6.27 -1.71 22.91
C ALA A 225 7.64 -2.02 22.26
N GLN A 226 7.67 -2.55 21.03
CA GLN A 226 8.93 -2.72 20.29
C GLN A 226 9.60 -1.37 20.00
N ILE A 227 8.82 -0.35 19.63
CA ILE A 227 9.34 1.00 19.37
C ILE A 227 9.87 1.62 20.66
N ASP A 228 9.18 1.44 21.81
CA ASP A 228 9.62 1.95 23.11
C ASP A 228 10.93 1.33 23.58
N ALA A 229 11.20 0.08 23.21
CA ALA A 229 12.46 -0.60 23.50
C ALA A 229 13.66 -0.08 22.68
N ILE A 230 13.44 0.63 21.56
CA ILE A 230 14.54 1.19 20.74
C ILE A 230 15.32 2.21 21.57
N GLY A 231 16.62 1.95 21.76
CA GLY A 231 17.54 2.81 22.51
C GLY A 231 17.51 2.64 24.03
N SER A 232 16.59 1.84 24.60
CA SER A 232 16.55 1.60 26.06
C SER A 232 17.68 0.69 26.56
N GLU A 233 18.23 -0.18 25.72
CA GLU A 233 19.35 -1.06 26.06
C GLU A 233 20.69 -0.32 26.19
N SER A 234 20.85 0.84 25.54
CA SER A 234 22.07 1.65 25.62
C SER A 234 22.31 2.27 27.00
N LEU A 235 21.26 2.44 27.79
CA LEU A 235 21.35 3.00 29.16
C LEU A 235 21.72 1.97 30.24
N SER A 236 21.52 0.68 29.95
CA SER A 236 21.82 -0.40 30.91
C SER A 236 23.28 -0.84 30.87
N GLY A 237 23.98 -0.62 29.74
CA GLY A 237 25.38 -1.02 29.55
C GLY A 237 26.42 -0.07 30.17
N SER A 238 26.04 1.17 30.49
CA SER A 238 26.96 2.21 30.98
C SER A 238 27.15 2.23 32.53
N LEU A 239 26.47 1.37 33.27
CA LEU A 239 26.55 1.33 34.75
C LEU A 239 27.48 0.24 35.28
N HIS A 240 28.20 -0.51 34.43
CA HIS A 240 29.12 -1.56 34.83
C HIS A 240 30.48 -1.46 34.10
N SER A 241 31.07 -0.27 34.00
CA SER A 241 32.47 -0.08 33.60
C SER A 241 33.16 0.83 34.58
#